data_d1c260259f665a4adc8f3ba9cc92c015
#
_entry.id   d1c260259f665a4adc8f3ba9cc92c015
#
_cell.length_a   1.000
_cell.length_b   1.000
_cell.length_c   1.000
_cell.angle_alpha   90.00
_cell.angle_beta   90.00
_cell.angle_gamma   90.00
#
_symmetry.space_group_name_H-M   'P 1'
#
loop_
_entity.id
_entity.type
_entity.pdbx_description
1 polymer ?
#
loop_
_entity_poly.entity_id
_entity_poly.type
_entity_poly.pdbx_seq_one_letter_code
_entity_poly.pdbx_strand_id
1 'polypeptide(L)'
;MEPHHHEHNHRVTSLNKAFIIGIVLNISFVMVEFGVGFYYDSLGLLSDAGHNLGDVASLILAMLAFRLEKVHPNSRYTYGYKKSTILVSLLNAVILLVAVGIIIAESIDKLFHPVSVDGSAIAWTAGVGVVINALTAWLFMKDKDKDLNVKGAYLHMAADALVSVGVVASGIIIMYTGWSIIDPIIGLGIAVIIIVSTWGLLHDSLRLSLDGVPVGIDTQQIQQLIVEQPGVESCHHLHIWAISTTETALTAHVVVDDIAKMEEIKHRIKEALEAAGIHHATLEIEGEEVTCSTECCED
;
A
#
# COMPACT_ATOMS: atom_id res chain seq x y z
N MET A 1 -6.08 -0.33 -37.02
CA MET A 1 -5.84 -0.89 -35.66
C MET A 1 -4.84 0.04 -34.96
N GLU A 2 -5.32 0.98 -34.19
CA GLU A 2 -4.46 1.87 -33.40
C GLU A 2 -4.27 1.26 -32.01
N PRO A 3 -3.06 1.22 -31.47
CA PRO A 3 -2.81 0.66 -30.15
C PRO A 3 -3.23 1.66 -29.05
N HIS A 4 -4.08 1.22 -28.15
CA HIS A 4 -4.49 1.94 -26.95
C HIS A 4 -3.36 2.08 -25.90
N HIS A 5 -2.26 2.78 -26.24
CA HIS A 5 -1.11 2.98 -25.36
C HIS A 5 -1.15 4.25 -24.50
N HIS A 6 -2.27 5.00 -24.43
CA HIS A 6 -2.25 6.35 -23.85
C HIS A 6 -2.69 6.47 -22.37
N GLU A 7 -3.41 5.52 -21.79
CA GLU A 7 -3.89 5.69 -20.41
C GLU A 7 -2.83 5.43 -19.33
N HIS A 8 -1.95 4.45 -19.51
CA HIS A 8 -0.93 4.11 -18.52
C HIS A 8 0.11 5.21 -18.28
N ASN A 9 0.45 5.98 -19.31
CA ASN A 9 1.51 7.00 -19.21
C ASN A 9 1.06 8.27 -18.46
N HIS A 10 -0.22 8.66 -18.56
CA HIS A 10 -0.77 9.80 -17.82
C HIS A 10 -0.94 9.51 -16.33
N ARG A 11 -1.26 8.28 -15.97
CA ARG A 11 -1.51 7.83 -14.59
C ARG A 11 -0.20 7.79 -13.77
N VAL A 12 0.85 7.23 -14.33
CA VAL A 12 2.16 7.17 -13.68
C VAL A 12 2.78 8.55 -13.46
N THR A 13 2.56 9.50 -14.39
CA THR A 13 3.02 10.89 -14.24
C THR A 13 2.23 11.63 -13.15
N SER A 14 0.95 11.33 -12.93
CA SER A 14 0.15 11.96 -11.87
C SER A 14 0.55 11.46 -10.47
N LEU A 15 0.79 10.17 -10.30
CA LEU A 15 1.24 9.59 -9.04
C LEU A 15 2.63 10.08 -8.63
N ASN A 16 3.59 10.11 -9.56
CA ASN A 16 4.92 10.69 -9.28
C ASN A 16 4.83 12.16 -8.83
N LYS A 17 3.92 12.96 -9.40
CA LYS A 17 3.68 14.34 -8.98
C LYS A 17 3.12 14.41 -7.55
N ALA A 18 2.16 13.55 -7.21
CA ALA A 18 1.58 13.50 -5.86
C ALA A 18 2.65 13.17 -4.80
N PHE A 19 3.49 12.16 -5.06
CA PHE A 19 4.61 11.83 -4.18
C PHE A 19 5.62 12.98 -4.05
N ILE A 20 6.02 13.62 -5.14
CA ILE A 20 6.97 14.74 -5.11
C ILE A 20 6.37 15.91 -4.31
N ILE A 21 5.11 16.26 -4.55
CA ILE A 21 4.44 17.36 -3.82
C ILE A 21 4.34 16.99 -2.34
N GLY A 22 3.93 15.77 -2.00
CA GLY A 22 3.84 15.31 -0.62
C GLY A 22 5.21 15.36 0.08
N ILE A 23 6.26 14.86 -0.55
CA ILE A 23 7.63 14.90 -0.03
C ILE A 23 8.08 16.35 0.20
N VAL A 24 7.88 17.26 -0.77
CA VAL A 24 8.29 18.67 -0.66
C VAL A 24 7.53 19.37 0.47
N LEU A 25 6.21 19.16 0.59
CA LEU A 25 5.40 19.73 1.66
C LEU A 25 5.87 19.26 3.03
N ASN A 26 6.06 17.93 3.20
CA ASN A 26 6.50 17.39 4.48
C ASN A 26 7.94 17.76 4.84
N ILE A 27 8.90 17.79 3.89
CA ILE A 27 10.25 18.29 4.13
C ILE A 27 10.21 19.76 4.58
N SER A 28 9.41 20.59 3.90
CA SER A 28 9.28 22.00 4.25
C SER A 28 8.75 22.18 5.67
N PHE A 29 7.80 21.35 6.07
CA PHE A 29 7.23 21.34 7.42
C PHE A 29 8.26 20.89 8.46
N VAL A 30 8.97 19.79 8.24
CA VAL A 30 10.08 19.32 9.09
C VAL A 30 11.14 20.39 9.30
N MET A 31 11.52 21.13 8.24
CA MET A 31 12.50 22.23 8.36
C MET A 31 11.98 23.36 9.25
N VAL A 32 10.69 23.70 9.16
CA VAL A 32 10.08 24.73 10.01
C VAL A 32 10.01 24.24 11.46
N GLU A 33 9.53 23.01 11.70
CA GLU A 33 9.47 22.43 13.06
C GLU A 33 10.85 22.35 13.71
N PHE A 34 11.85 21.86 12.97
CA PHE A 34 13.22 21.78 13.46
C PHE A 34 13.77 23.17 13.79
N GLY A 35 13.56 24.16 12.91
CA GLY A 35 14.00 25.55 13.12
C GLY A 35 13.34 26.20 14.33
N VAL A 36 12.02 26.03 14.48
CA VAL A 36 11.25 26.53 15.63
C VAL A 36 11.65 25.78 16.92
N GLY A 37 11.74 24.44 16.86
CA GLY A 37 12.16 23.61 17.99
C GLY A 37 13.55 23.98 18.51
N PHE A 38 14.49 24.24 17.60
CA PHE A 38 15.84 24.68 17.95
C PHE A 38 15.87 26.11 18.53
N TYR A 39 15.08 27.02 17.96
CA TYR A 39 15.04 28.42 18.43
C TYR A 39 14.43 28.55 19.84
N TYR A 40 13.39 27.74 20.13
CA TYR A 40 12.69 27.75 21.42
C TYR A 40 13.21 26.72 22.42
N ASP A 41 14.28 25.98 22.09
CA ASP A 41 14.84 24.88 22.88
C ASP A 41 13.77 23.84 23.29
N SER A 42 12.87 23.53 22.35
CA SER A 42 11.73 22.63 22.57
C SER A 42 12.06 21.22 22.11
N LEU A 43 12.36 20.33 23.06
CA LEU A 43 12.57 18.90 22.77
C LEU A 43 11.34 18.24 22.13
N GLY A 44 10.12 18.68 22.49
CA GLY A 44 8.88 18.19 21.90
C GLY A 44 8.80 18.44 20.39
N LEU A 45 9.08 19.69 19.95
CA LEU A 45 9.09 20.04 18.53
C LEU A 45 10.24 19.37 17.77
N LEU A 46 11.40 19.18 18.38
CA LEU A 46 12.50 18.43 17.77
C LEU A 46 12.18 16.95 17.61
N SER A 47 11.48 16.36 18.60
CA SER A 47 10.99 14.98 18.50
C SER A 47 9.94 14.81 17.42
N ASP A 48 8.99 15.75 17.30
CA ASP A 48 7.96 15.77 16.26
C ASP A 48 8.56 15.91 14.85
N ALA A 49 9.52 16.84 14.69
CA ALA A 49 10.29 16.97 13.45
C ALA A 49 11.03 15.67 13.09
N GLY A 50 11.55 14.93 14.08
CA GLY A 50 12.19 13.62 13.87
C GLY A 50 11.19 12.57 13.39
N HIS A 51 9.97 12.54 13.92
CA HIS A 51 8.87 11.69 13.49
C HIS A 51 8.47 12.00 12.04
N ASN A 52 8.18 13.26 11.74
CA ASN A 52 7.81 13.71 10.41
C ASN A 52 8.91 13.47 9.35
N LEU A 53 10.19 13.43 9.76
CA LEU A 53 11.28 13.01 8.87
C LEU A 53 11.18 11.52 8.50
N GLY A 54 10.71 10.67 9.43
CA GLY A 54 10.39 9.26 9.18
C GLY A 54 9.29 9.09 8.13
N ASP A 55 8.27 9.98 8.15
CA ASP A 55 7.16 9.98 7.21
C ASP A 55 7.63 10.34 5.80
N VAL A 56 8.52 11.34 5.70
CA VAL A 56 9.21 11.68 4.43
C VAL A 56 9.98 10.48 3.89
N ALA A 57 10.69 9.75 4.75
CA ALA A 57 11.42 8.54 4.34
C ALA A 57 10.47 7.47 3.78
N SER A 58 9.31 7.26 4.39
CA SER A 58 8.27 6.33 3.90
C SER A 58 7.73 6.73 2.51
N LEU A 59 7.48 8.02 2.28
CA LEU A 59 7.07 8.54 0.97
C LEU A 59 8.17 8.36 -0.09
N ILE A 60 9.43 8.60 0.27
CA ILE A 60 10.59 8.39 -0.61
C ILE A 60 10.72 6.90 -0.98
N LEU A 61 10.58 6.00 -0.02
CA LEU A 61 10.63 4.55 -0.25
C LEU A 61 9.54 4.11 -1.23
N ALA A 62 8.30 4.58 -1.04
CA ALA A 62 7.20 4.29 -1.96
C ALA A 62 7.48 4.81 -3.38
N MET A 63 7.97 6.05 -3.51
CA MET A 63 8.36 6.62 -4.80
C MET A 63 9.52 5.84 -5.44
N LEU A 64 10.50 5.39 -4.65
CA LEU A 64 11.62 4.57 -5.14
C LEU A 64 11.12 3.22 -5.67
N ALA A 65 10.18 2.57 -4.98
CA ALA A 65 9.59 1.31 -5.42
C ALA A 65 8.95 1.44 -6.82
N PHE A 66 8.18 2.52 -7.07
CA PHE A 66 7.64 2.81 -8.41
C PHE A 66 8.70 3.09 -9.48
N ARG A 67 9.87 3.61 -9.10
CA ARG A 67 10.99 3.77 -10.05
C ARG A 67 11.68 2.44 -10.32
N LEU A 68 11.87 1.61 -9.30
CA LEU A 68 12.47 0.28 -9.43
C LEU A 68 11.60 -0.66 -10.28
N GLU A 69 10.27 -0.57 -10.18
CA GLU A 69 9.33 -1.34 -10.99
C GLU A 69 9.56 -1.16 -12.50
N LYS A 70 10.05 0.03 -12.93
CA LYS A 70 10.32 0.36 -14.33
C LYS A 70 11.70 -0.05 -14.83
N VAL A 71 12.56 -0.55 -13.94
CA VAL A 71 13.90 -1.01 -14.32
C VAL A 71 13.77 -2.30 -15.12
N HIS A 72 14.44 -2.33 -16.27
CA HIS A 72 14.39 -3.48 -17.18
C HIS A 72 14.87 -4.76 -16.51
N PRO A 73 14.24 -5.90 -16.82
CA PRO A 73 14.70 -7.21 -16.39
C PRO A 73 16.16 -7.47 -16.78
N ASN A 74 16.83 -8.30 -15.98
CA ASN A 74 18.19 -8.76 -16.26
C ASN A 74 18.32 -10.27 -15.95
N SER A 75 19.48 -10.86 -16.20
CA SER A 75 19.70 -12.31 -16.01
C SER A 75 19.52 -12.82 -14.60
N ARG A 76 19.61 -11.94 -13.57
CA ARG A 76 19.40 -12.30 -12.14
C ARG A 76 17.97 -12.05 -11.68
N TYR A 77 17.32 -11.03 -12.25
CA TYR A 77 15.96 -10.62 -11.91
C TYR A 77 15.14 -10.58 -13.20
N THR A 78 14.58 -11.72 -13.58
CA THR A 78 13.89 -11.92 -14.85
C THR A 78 12.58 -11.14 -14.98
N TYR A 79 11.92 -10.83 -13.87
CA TYR A 79 10.79 -9.90 -13.78
C TYR A 79 11.24 -8.46 -13.46
N GLY A 80 12.55 -8.17 -13.43
CA GLY A 80 13.08 -6.90 -12.94
C GLY A 80 12.91 -6.76 -11.42
N TYR A 81 12.70 -5.52 -10.97
CA TYR A 81 12.52 -5.22 -9.54
C TYR A 81 11.06 -4.96 -9.17
N LYS A 82 10.10 -5.46 -9.94
CA LYS A 82 8.66 -5.22 -9.75
C LYS A 82 8.18 -5.62 -8.36
N LYS A 83 8.68 -6.71 -7.79
CA LYS A 83 8.34 -7.18 -6.44
C LYS A 83 8.77 -6.21 -5.32
N SER A 84 9.64 -5.22 -5.62
CA SER A 84 9.99 -4.18 -4.66
C SER A 84 8.80 -3.34 -4.21
N THR A 85 7.77 -3.18 -5.05
CA THR A 85 6.54 -2.45 -4.70
C THR A 85 5.77 -3.15 -3.58
N ILE A 86 5.70 -4.49 -3.63
CA ILE A 86 5.06 -5.30 -2.57
C ILE A 86 5.86 -5.21 -1.27
N LEU A 87 7.20 -5.35 -1.35
CA LEU A 87 8.06 -5.31 -0.17
C LEU A 87 8.05 -3.94 0.52
N VAL A 88 8.03 -2.85 -0.25
CA VAL A 88 7.93 -1.49 0.31
C VAL A 88 6.57 -1.25 0.93
N SER A 89 5.47 -1.74 0.32
CA SER A 89 4.14 -1.67 0.91
C SER A 89 4.07 -2.41 2.25
N LEU A 90 4.66 -3.60 2.33
CA LEU A 90 4.77 -4.38 3.57
C LEU A 90 5.59 -3.62 4.62
N LEU A 91 6.74 -3.06 4.24
CA LEU A 91 7.58 -2.27 5.12
C LEU A 91 6.83 -1.05 5.68
N ASN A 92 6.10 -0.32 4.84
CA ASN A 92 5.30 0.83 5.27
C ASN A 92 4.19 0.42 6.24
N ALA A 93 3.52 -0.72 6.02
CA ALA A 93 2.52 -1.24 6.96
C ALA A 93 3.15 -1.57 8.34
N VAL A 94 4.35 -2.15 8.35
CA VAL A 94 5.10 -2.45 9.59
C VAL A 94 5.51 -1.16 10.30
N ILE A 95 6.02 -0.16 9.56
CA ILE A 95 6.40 1.16 10.13
C ILE A 95 5.19 1.82 10.80
N LEU A 96 4.03 1.82 10.14
CA LEU A 96 2.78 2.36 10.71
C LEU A 96 2.38 1.64 12.01
N LEU A 97 2.46 0.30 12.05
CA LEU A 97 2.13 -0.46 13.26
C LEU A 97 3.11 -0.21 14.40
N VAL A 98 4.39 -0.02 14.10
CA VAL A 98 5.41 0.37 15.10
C VAL A 98 5.09 1.76 15.65
N ALA A 99 4.77 2.74 14.79
CA ALA A 99 4.39 4.08 15.21
C ALA A 99 3.16 4.06 16.14
N VAL A 100 2.14 3.27 15.79
CA VAL A 100 0.95 3.07 16.64
C VAL A 100 1.32 2.43 17.99
N GLY A 101 2.24 1.47 17.99
CA GLY A 101 2.76 0.87 19.24
C GLY A 101 3.39 1.92 20.15
N ILE A 102 4.12 2.88 19.60
CA ILE A 102 4.70 4.01 20.34
C ILE A 102 3.58 4.91 20.91
N ILE A 103 2.57 5.27 20.10
CA ILE A 103 1.41 6.08 20.53
C ILE A 103 0.70 5.40 21.70
N ILE A 104 0.50 4.08 21.65
CA ILE A 104 -0.12 3.32 22.74
C ILE A 104 0.75 3.39 24.02
N ALA A 105 2.06 3.14 23.88
CA ALA A 105 2.99 3.16 25.02
C ALA A 105 3.03 4.55 25.68
N GLU A 106 3.14 5.63 24.91
CA GLU A 106 3.11 7.01 25.39
C GLU A 106 1.77 7.37 26.03
N SER A 107 0.66 6.94 25.44
CA SER A 107 -0.68 7.19 25.99
C SER A 107 -0.86 6.48 27.33
N ILE A 108 -0.38 5.24 27.46
CA ILE A 108 -0.42 4.49 28.72
C ILE A 108 0.47 5.17 29.78
N ASP A 109 1.68 5.59 29.41
CA ASP A 109 2.56 6.30 30.35
C ASP A 109 1.94 7.59 30.86
N LYS A 110 1.34 8.41 29.99
CA LYS A 110 0.63 9.65 30.35
C LYS A 110 -0.61 9.42 31.23
N LEU A 111 -1.25 8.24 31.20
CA LEU A 111 -2.34 7.89 32.12
C LEU A 111 -1.84 7.76 33.55
N PHE A 112 -0.62 7.22 33.76
CA PHE A 112 -0.02 7.01 35.05
C PHE A 112 0.81 8.22 35.54
N HIS A 113 1.37 8.98 34.62
CA HIS A 113 2.23 10.15 34.86
C HIS A 113 1.73 11.37 34.08
N PRO A 114 0.63 12.02 34.49
CA PRO A 114 0.08 13.18 33.81
C PRO A 114 1.10 14.32 33.74
N VAL A 115 1.44 14.76 32.53
CA VAL A 115 2.34 15.89 32.31
C VAL A 115 1.50 17.14 31.99
N SER A 116 1.82 18.27 32.68
CA SER A 116 1.23 19.56 32.31
C SER A 116 1.94 20.09 31.06
N VAL A 117 1.21 20.19 29.97
CA VAL A 117 1.73 20.69 28.69
C VAL A 117 1.41 22.16 28.56
N ASP A 118 2.44 23.02 28.35
CA ASP A 118 2.23 24.43 28.04
C ASP A 118 1.87 24.57 26.56
N GLY A 119 0.56 24.82 26.32
CA GLY A 119 -0.09 24.37 25.11
C GLY A 119 -0.06 25.29 23.89
N SER A 120 0.47 26.54 23.95
CA SER A 120 0.21 27.47 22.83
C SER A 120 1.10 27.26 21.59
N ALA A 121 2.39 27.06 21.77
CA ALA A 121 3.32 26.85 20.63
C ALA A 121 3.08 25.46 19.98
N ILE A 122 2.81 24.43 20.83
CA ILE A 122 2.51 23.07 20.38
C ILE A 122 1.20 23.04 19.60
N ALA A 123 0.16 23.76 20.05
CA ALA A 123 -1.12 23.82 19.35
C ALA A 123 -1.02 24.47 17.95
N TRP A 124 -0.22 25.51 17.77
CA TRP A 124 -0.02 26.12 16.47
C TRP A 124 0.74 25.21 15.50
N THR A 125 1.80 24.54 15.97
CA THR A 125 2.60 23.62 15.15
C THR A 125 1.77 22.39 14.76
N ALA A 126 1.05 21.80 15.71
CA ALA A 126 0.11 20.71 15.44
C ALA A 126 -0.98 21.13 14.43
N GLY A 127 -1.50 22.37 14.53
CA GLY A 127 -2.48 22.90 13.58
C GLY A 127 -1.93 23.00 12.15
N VAL A 128 -0.67 23.38 11.96
CA VAL A 128 0.00 23.38 10.64
C VAL A 128 0.21 21.95 10.16
N GLY A 129 0.63 21.04 11.05
CA GLY A 129 0.77 19.61 10.77
C GLY A 129 -0.53 18.97 10.26
N VAL A 130 -1.67 19.27 10.91
CA VAL A 130 -3.01 18.85 10.43
C VAL A 130 -3.23 19.25 8.98
N VAL A 131 -2.96 20.51 8.64
CA VAL A 131 -3.22 21.01 7.27
C VAL A 131 -2.30 20.32 6.26
N ILE A 132 -1.02 20.17 6.55
CA ILE A 132 -0.05 19.58 5.63
C ILE A 132 -0.33 18.10 5.43
N ASN A 133 -0.54 17.35 6.51
CA ASN A 133 -0.81 15.92 6.45
C ASN A 133 -2.17 15.62 5.81
N ALA A 134 -3.21 16.43 6.09
CA ALA A 134 -4.50 16.31 5.44
C ALA A 134 -4.43 16.64 3.93
N LEU A 135 -3.70 17.67 3.53
CA LEU A 135 -3.49 17.99 2.12
C LEU A 135 -2.71 16.88 1.41
N THR A 136 -1.66 16.35 2.05
CA THR A 136 -0.87 15.25 1.49
C THR A 136 -1.72 13.97 1.38
N ALA A 137 -2.50 13.62 2.41
CA ALA A 137 -3.45 12.50 2.34
C ALA A 137 -4.45 12.68 1.20
N TRP A 138 -4.99 13.89 1.03
CA TRP A 138 -5.94 14.19 -0.04
C TRP A 138 -5.35 13.99 -1.45
N LEU A 139 -4.06 14.26 -1.65
CA LEU A 139 -3.38 14.00 -2.92
C LEU A 139 -3.39 12.51 -3.29
N PHE A 140 -3.31 11.61 -2.29
CA PHE A 140 -3.31 10.16 -2.50
C PHE A 140 -4.72 9.54 -2.49
N MET A 141 -5.73 10.23 -1.98
CA MET A 141 -7.07 9.69 -1.74
C MET A 141 -7.72 9.09 -2.99
N LYS A 142 -7.50 9.69 -4.16
CA LYS A 142 -8.12 9.28 -5.43
C LYS A 142 -7.61 7.91 -5.92
N ASP A 143 -6.35 7.59 -5.66
CA ASP A 143 -5.69 6.41 -6.23
C ASP A 143 -5.31 5.36 -5.17
N LYS A 144 -5.68 5.55 -3.90
CA LYS A 144 -5.35 4.68 -2.76
C LYS A 144 -5.84 3.23 -2.91
N ASP A 145 -6.96 3.03 -3.62
CA ASP A 145 -7.56 1.71 -3.78
C ASP A 145 -7.00 0.95 -5.00
N LYS A 146 -6.08 1.59 -5.74
CA LYS A 146 -5.51 1.04 -6.97
C LYS A 146 -4.10 0.49 -6.81
N ASP A 147 -3.41 0.87 -5.73
CA ASP A 147 -2.04 0.45 -5.45
C ASP A 147 -1.76 0.48 -3.94
N LEU A 148 -1.08 -0.57 -3.43
CA LEU A 148 -0.80 -0.72 -2.00
C LEU A 148 0.19 0.34 -1.46
N ASN A 149 1.15 0.82 -2.28
CA ASN A 149 2.06 1.88 -1.85
C ASN A 149 1.34 3.22 -1.74
N VAL A 150 0.40 3.52 -2.66
CA VAL A 150 -0.46 4.70 -2.59
C VAL A 150 -1.39 4.60 -1.39
N LYS A 151 -1.97 3.42 -1.12
CA LYS A 151 -2.78 3.13 0.06
C LYS A 151 -1.98 3.33 1.35
N GLY A 152 -0.73 2.84 1.38
CA GLY A 152 0.18 3.02 2.50
C GLY A 152 0.50 4.49 2.76
N ALA A 153 0.87 5.25 1.74
CA ALA A 153 1.13 6.69 1.83
C ALA A 153 -0.11 7.48 2.30
N TYR A 154 -1.30 7.15 1.76
CA TYR A 154 -2.57 7.74 2.21
C TYR A 154 -2.84 7.47 3.69
N LEU A 155 -2.75 6.20 4.13
CA LEU A 155 -3.02 5.79 5.51
C LEU A 155 -2.05 6.44 6.49
N HIS A 156 -0.77 6.54 6.12
CA HIS A 156 0.26 7.18 6.93
C HIS A 156 -0.09 8.66 7.15
N MET A 157 -0.26 9.43 6.09
CA MET A 157 -0.60 10.86 6.18
C MET A 157 -1.94 11.12 6.86
N ALA A 158 -2.93 10.24 6.66
CA ALA A 158 -4.23 10.35 7.31
C ALA A 158 -4.14 10.04 8.82
N ALA A 159 -3.29 9.08 9.21
CA ALA A 159 -3.02 8.75 10.60
C ALA A 159 -2.38 9.95 11.32
N ASP A 160 -1.35 10.56 10.72
CA ASP A 160 -0.65 11.71 11.29
C ASP A 160 -1.56 12.95 11.40
N ALA A 161 -2.40 13.18 10.38
CA ALA A 161 -3.42 14.22 10.45
C ALA A 161 -4.42 13.96 11.61
N LEU A 162 -4.83 12.69 11.79
CA LEU A 162 -5.78 12.31 12.84
C LEU A 162 -5.15 12.45 14.24
N VAL A 163 -3.90 12.04 14.42
CA VAL A 163 -3.13 12.25 15.66
C VAL A 163 -3.05 13.73 15.97
N SER A 164 -2.66 14.56 15.02
CA SER A 164 -2.55 16.01 15.18
C SER A 164 -3.89 16.66 15.53
N VAL A 165 -5.01 16.24 14.91
CA VAL A 165 -6.37 16.69 15.27
C VAL A 165 -6.72 16.28 16.69
N GLY A 166 -6.36 15.06 17.10
CA GLY A 166 -6.56 14.57 18.47
C GLY A 166 -5.81 15.42 19.51
N VAL A 167 -4.54 15.75 19.20
CA VAL A 167 -3.72 16.64 20.07
C VAL A 167 -4.35 18.02 20.21
N VAL A 168 -4.82 18.62 19.12
CA VAL A 168 -5.53 19.92 19.17
C VAL A 168 -6.83 19.80 19.95
N ALA A 169 -7.63 18.76 19.72
CA ALA A 169 -8.90 18.56 20.43
C ALA A 169 -8.69 18.33 21.92
N SER A 170 -7.70 17.48 22.30
CA SER A 170 -7.37 17.24 23.70
C SER A 170 -6.91 18.54 24.38
N GLY A 171 -6.02 19.30 23.74
CA GLY A 171 -5.55 20.61 24.21
C GLY A 171 -6.69 21.59 24.49
N ILE A 172 -7.66 21.71 23.57
CA ILE A 172 -8.85 22.54 23.74
C ILE A 172 -9.68 22.07 24.95
N ILE A 173 -9.96 20.77 25.07
CA ILE A 173 -10.75 20.22 26.18
C ILE A 173 -10.03 20.46 27.52
N ILE A 174 -8.72 20.20 27.56
CA ILE A 174 -7.91 20.41 28.80
C ILE A 174 -7.92 21.87 29.19
N MET A 175 -7.83 22.81 28.25
CA MET A 175 -7.85 24.25 28.52
C MET A 175 -9.16 24.69 29.21
N TYR A 176 -10.31 24.10 28.85
CA TYR A 176 -11.60 24.44 29.43
C TYR A 176 -11.97 23.63 30.70
N THR A 177 -11.48 22.41 30.83
CA THR A 177 -11.90 21.47 31.88
C THR A 177 -10.82 21.18 32.92
N GLY A 178 -9.54 21.36 32.56
CA GLY A 178 -8.40 20.96 33.42
C GLY A 178 -8.15 19.43 33.42
N TRP A 179 -8.88 18.64 32.62
CA TRP A 179 -8.82 17.17 32.65
C TRP A 179 -7.71 16.64 31.75
N SER A 180 -6.48 16.55 32.27
CA SER A 180 -5.32 16.05 31.49
C SER A 180 -5.45 14.60 31.04
N ILE A 181 -6.33 13.78 31.63
CA ILE A 181 -6.59 12.39 31.27
C ILE A 181 -7.24 12.23 29.86
N ILE A 182 -7.81 13.30 29.33
CA ILE A 182 -8.45 13.30 28.00
C ILE A 182 -7.43 13.03 26.89
N ASP A 183 -6.20 13.57 26.99
CA ASP A 183 -5.16 13.39 25.99
C ASP A 183 -4.82 11.91 25.74
N PRO A 184 -4.40 11.12 26.75
CA PRO A 184 -4.12 9.71 26.54
C PRO A 184 -5.34 8.89 26.12
N ILE A 185 -6.57 9.24 26.53
CA ILE A 185 -7.78 8.55 26.10
C ILE A 185 -8.02 8.76 24.59
N ILE A 186 -7.89 10.00 24.12
CA ILE A 186 -7.98 10.32 22.68
C ILE A 186 -6.87 9.60 21.91
N GLY A 187 -5.63 9.61 22.41
CA GLY A 187 -4.50 8.90 21.81
C GLY A 187 -4.76 7.40 21.64
N LEU A 188 -5.27 6.73 22.66
CA LEU A 188 -5.65 5.31 22.58
C LEU A 188 -6.80 5.07 21.58
N GLY A 189 -7.80 5.95 21.55
CA GLY A 189 -8.90 5.87 20.58
C GLY A 189 -8.40 5.98 19.14
N ILE A 190 -7.49 6.92 18.88
CA ILE A 190 -6.84 7.10 17.56
C ILE A 190 -6.00 5.88 17.22
N ALA A 191 -5.21 5.34 18.14
CA ALA A 191 -4.40 4.15 17.94
C ALA A 191 -5.25 2.96 17.46
N VAL A 192 -6.42 2.73 18.05
CA VAL A 192 -7.35 1.68 17.61
C VAL A 192 -7.81 1.90 16.17
N ILE A 193 -8.18 3.13 15.79
CA ILE A 193 -8.60 3.47 14.43
C ILE A 193 -7.48 3.18 13.44
N ILE A 194 -6.24 3.57 13.76
CA ILE A 194 -5.08 3.36 12.88
C ILE A 194 -4.76 1.87 12.74
N ILE A 195 -4.80 1.08 13.82
CA ILE A 195 -4.60 -0.38 13.75
C ILE A 195 -5.61 -1.01 12.79
N VAL A 196 -6.89 -0.73 12.97
CA VAL A 196 -7.96 -1.30 12.13
C VAL A 196 -7.77 -0.94 10.66
N SER A 197 -7.44 0.32 10.36
CA SER A 197 -7.23 0.78 8.98
C SER A 197 -5.96 0.21 8.35
N THR A 198 -4.88 0.02 9.13
CA THR A 198 -3.59 -0.48 8.64
C THR A 198 -3.56 -2.00 8.52
N TRP A 199 -4.42 -2.71 9.28
CA TRP A 199 -4.48 -4.18 9.26
C TRP A 199 -4.71 -4.75 7.86
N GLY A 200 -5.63 -4.14 7.10
CA GLY A 200 -5.89 -4.53 5.72
C GLY A 200 -4.65 -4.36 4.82
N LEU A 201 -3.90 -3.25 4.96
CA LEU A 201 -2.67 -3.02 4.20
C LEU A 201 -1.60 -4.08 4.53
N LEU A 202 -1.41 -4.40 5.83
CA LEU A 202 -0.46 -5.43 6.27
C LEU A 202 -0.84 -6.79 5.69
N HIS A 203 -2.11 -7.19 5.84
CA HIS A 203 -2.60 -8.49 5.38
C HIS A 203 -2.45 -8.63 3.86
N ASP A 204 -2.88 -7.63 3.10
CA ASP A 204 -2.78 -7.62 1.63
C ASP A 204 -1.31 -7.69 1.18
N SER A 205 -0.43 -6.86 1.77
CA SER A 205 1.00 -6.84 1.43
C SER A 205 1.70 -8.16 1.78
N LEU A 206 1.37 -8.76 2.93
CA LEU A 206 1.91 -10.06 3.34
C LEU A 206 1.43 -11.17 2.40
N ARG A 207 0.14 -11.19 2.05
CA ARG A 207 -0.44 -12.14 1.09
C ARG A 207 0.27 -12.08 -0.26
N LEU A 208 0.50 -10.88 -0.81
CA LEU A 208 1.21 -10.71 -2.08
C LEU A 208 2.70 -11.06 -1.98
N SER A 209 3.34 -10.86 -0.82
CA SER A 209 4.75 -11.21 -0.62
C SER A 209 4.97 -12.72 -0.55
N LEU A 210 3.94 -13.48 -0.15
CA LEU A 210 3.91 -14.95 -0.09
C LEU A 210 3.32 -15.60 -1.35
N ASP A 211 3.27 -14.87 -2.46
CA ASP A 211 2.71 -15.32 -3.73
C ASP A 211 1.22 -15.71 -3.67
N GLY A 212 0.49 -15.17 -2.71
CA GLY A 212 -0.96 -15.36 -2.61
C GLY A 212 -1.72 -14.64 -3.73
N VAL A 213 -2.91 -15.14 -4.03
CA VAL A 213 -3.79 -14.58 -5.06
C VAL A 213 -4.15 -13.12 -4.72
N PRO A 214 -3.99 -12.16 -5.65
CA PRO A 214 -4.31 -10.76 -5.39
C PRO A 214 -5.77 -10.54 -4.99
N VAL A 215 -5.99 -9.50 -4.17
CA VAL A 215 -7.34 -9.09 -3.78
C VAL A 215 -8.13 -8.68 -5.03
N GLY A 216 -9.37 -9.19 -5.14
CA GLY A 216 -10.25 -8.92 -6.28
C GLY A 216 -10.15 -9.94 -7.42
N ILE A 217 -9.26 -10.93 -7.32
CA ILE A 217 -9.21 -12.07 -8.25
C ILE A 217 -9.82 -13.29 -7.56
N ASP A 218 -10.84 -13.87 -8.17
CA ASP A 218 -11.45 -15.13 -7.77
C ASP A 218 -10.91 -16.26 -8.65
N THR A 219 -10.19 -17.20 -8.02
CA THR A 219 -9.57 -18.34 -8.73
C THR A 219 -10.61 -19.21 -9.45
N GLN A 220 -11.78 -19.40 -8.86
CA GLN A 220 -12.85 -20.20 -9.47
C GLN A 220 -13.42 -19.51 -10.71
N GLN A 221 -13.63 -18.19 -10.66
CA GLN A 221 -14.07 -17.42 -11.82
C GLN A 221 -13.04 -17.43 -12.95
N ILE A 222 -11.75 -17.33 -12.63
CA ILE A 222 -10.67 -17.41 -13.63
C ILE A 222 -10.60 -18.82 -14.24
N GLN A 223 -10.71 -19.88 -13.44
CA GLN A 223 -10.75 -21.25 -13.94
C GLN A 223 -11.94 -21.47 -14.87
N GLN A 224 -13.11 -21.00 -14.47
CA GLN A 224 -14.32 -21.09 -15.29
C GLN A 224 -14.17 -20.31 -16.60
N LEU A 225 -13.61 -19.10 -16.57
CA LEU A 225 -13.35 -18.27 -17.74
C LEU A 225 -12.43 -18.98 -18.75
N ILE A 226 -11.46 -19.78 -18.28
CA ILE A 226 -10.59 -20.58 -19.13
C ILE A 226 -11.37 -21.76 -19.73
N VAL A 227 -12.12 -22.50 -18.90
CA VAL A 227 -12.87 -23.70 -19.34
C VAL A 227 -14.03 -23.37 -20.29
N GLU A 228 -14.62 -22.17 -20.17
CA GLU A 228 -15.68 -21.72 -21.09
C GLU A 228 -15.18 -21.36 -22.51
N GLN A 229 -13.85 -21.35 -22.73
CA GLN A 229 -13.32 -21.08 -24.08
C GLN A 229 -13.57 -22.28 -25.02
N PRO A 230 -14.05 -22.05 -26.25
CA PRO A 230 -14.31 -23.12 -27.19
C PRO A 230 -13.07 -23.97 -27.45
N GLY A 231 -13.21 -25.30 -27.34
CA GLY A 231 -12.13 -26.26 -27.53
C GLY A 231 -11.31 -26.56 -26.27
N VAL A 232 -11.68 -25.98 -25.11
CA VAL A 232 -11.11 -26.33 -23.80
C VAL A 232 -12.00 -27.36 -23.12
N GLU A 233 -11.43 -28.46 -22.64
CA GLU A 233 -12.12 -29.51 -21.90
C GLU A 233 -11.98 -29.33 -20.39
N SER A 234 -10.78 -29.01 -19.93
CA SER A 234 -10.52 -28.80 -18.51
C SER A 234 -9.33 -27.86 -18.28
N CYS A 235 -9.23 -27.34 -17.04
CA CYS A 235 -8.12 -26.53 -16.59
C CYS A 235 -7.74 -26.97 -15.18
N HIS A 236 -6.46 -27.26 -14.97
CA HIS A 236 -5.91 -27.67 -13.67
C HIS A 236 -4.53 -27.02 -13.44
N HIS A 237 -3.91 -27.23 -12.27
CA HIS A 237 -2.65 -26.56 -11.87
C HIS A 237 -2.68 -25.04 -12.07
N LEU A 238 -3.80 -24.43 -11.70
CA LEU A 238 -3.99 -22.99 -11.79
C LEU A 238 -3.28 -22.30 -10.62
N HIS A 239 -2.21 -21.55 -10.91
CA HIS A 239 -1.53 -20.70 -9.95
C HIS A 239 -1.65 -19.24 -10.38
N ILE A 240 -2.01 -18.37 -9.43
CA ILE A 240 -2.16 -16.93 -9.66
C ILE A 240 -1.41 -16.19 -8.56
N TRP A 241 -0.49 -15.29 -8.93
CA TRP A 241 0.28 -14.51 -7.97
C TRP A 241 0.56 -13.10 -8.46
N ALA A 242 0.97 -12.21 -7.55
CA ALA A 242 1.37 -10.84 -7.89
C ALA A 242 2.86 -10.75 -8.26
N ILE A 243 3.16 -10.14 -9.38
CA ILE A 243 4.53 -9.72 -9.77
C ILE A 243 4.88 -8.37 -9.14
N SER A 244 3.89 -7.47 -9.06
CA SER A 244 3.96 -6.17 -8.38
C SER A 244 2.63 -5.87 -7.68
N THR A 245 2.50 -4.69 -7.07
CA THR A 245 1.21 -4.26 -6.49
C THR A 245 0.11 -4.02 -7.53
N THR A 246 0.47 -4.02 -8.82
CA THR A 246 -0.46 -3.71 -9.93
C THR A 246 -0.43 -4.74 -11.06
N GLU A 247 0.50 -5.68 -11.05
CA GLU A 247 0.62 -6.70 -12.10
C GLU A 247 0.47 -8.10 -11.52
N THR A 248 -0.33 -8.92 -12.21
CA THR A 248 -0.63 -10.30 -11.84
C THR A 248 -0.12 -11.26 -12.90
N ALA A 249 0.44 -12.39 -12.45
CA ALA A 249 0.83 -13.52 -13.30
C ALA A 249 -0.05 -14.74 -13.02
N LEU A 250 -0.14 -15.61 -14.02
CA LEU A 250 -0.86 -16.87 -13.97
C LEU A 250 -0.07 -17.96 -14.68
N THR A 251 -0.09 -19.17 -14.12
CA THR A 251 0.22 -20.40 -14.85
C THR A 251 -0.96 -21.37 -14.75
N ALA A 252 -1.23 -22.10 -15.82
CA ALA A 252 -2.28 -23.12 -15.83
C ALA A 252 -1.95 -24.22 -16.86
N HIS A 253 -2.41 -25.45 -16.57
CA HIS A 253 -2.48 -26.52 -17.55
C HIS A 253 -3.90 -26.54 -18.13
N VAL A 254 -3.99 -26.62 -19.45
CA VAL A 254 -5.27 -26.55 -20.18
C VAL A 254 -5.35 -27.73 -21.13
N VAL A 255 -6.32 -28.61 -20.87
CA VAL A 255 -6.63 -29.75 -21.73
C VAL A 255 -7.53 -29.28 -22.87
N VAL A 256 -7.16 -29.61 -24.10
CA VAL A 256 -7.89 -29.20 -25.31
C VAL A 256 -8.33 -30.42 -26.13
N ASP A 257 -9.48 -30.29 -26.80
CA ASP A 257 -10.09 -31.30 -27.68
C ASP A 257 -9.26 -31.59 -28.96
N ASP A 258 -8.58 -30.56 -29.48
CA ASP A 258 -7.78 -30.62 -30.70
C ASP A 258 -6.48 -29.86 -30.57
N ILE A 259 -5.38 -30.56 -30.35
CA ILE A 259 -4.05 -29.98 -30.18
C ILE A 259 -3.56 -29.21 -31.41
N ALA A 260 -4.12 -29.50 -32.59
CA ALA A 260 -3.77 -28.75 -33.81
C ALA A 260 -4.29 -27.30 -33.76
N LYS A 261 -5.29 -27.01 -32.92
CA LYS A 261 -5.84 -25.66 -32.70
C LYS A 261 -5.26 -24.95 -31.46
N MET A 262 -4.25 -25.54 -30.83
CA MET A 262 -3.71 -25.02 -29.56
C MET A 262 -3.33 -23.54 -29.60
N GLU A 263 -2.76 -23.03 -30.67
CA GLU A 263 -2.36 -21.62 -30.78
C GLU A 263 -3.56 -20.68 -30.83
N GLU A 264 -4.64 -21.08 -31.52
CA GLU A 264 -5.88 -20.30 -31.56
C GLU A 264 -6.58 -20.29 -30.19
N ILE A 265 -6.67 -21.44 -29.55
CA ILE A 265 -7.27 -21.59 -28.19
C ILE A 265 -6.45 -20.77 -27.18
N LYS A 266 -5.14 -20.94 -27.18
CA LYS A 266 -4.23 -20.18 -26.31
C LYS A 266 -4.38 -18.66 -26.48
N HIS A 267 -4.55 -18.19 -27.71
CA HIS A 267 -4.75 -16.77 -27.98
C HIS A 267 -6.05 -16.25 -27.38
N ARG A 268 -7.17 -16.95 -27.57
CA ARG A 268 -8.46 -16.60 -26.97
C ARG A 268 -8.42 -16.59 -25.45
N ILE A 269 -7.80 -17.60 -24.83
CA ILE A 269 -7.65 -17.64 -23.37
C ILE A 269 -6.85 -16.42 -22.88
N LYS A 270 -5.74 -16.08 -23.55
CA LYS A 270 -4.92 -14.92 -23.17
C LYS A 270 -5.68 -13.59 -23.31
N GLU A 271 -6.49 -13.42 -24.35
CA GLU A 271 -7.34 -12.24 -24.52
C GLU A 271 -8.40 -12.15 -23.38
N ALA A 272 -9.02 -13.28 -23.03
CA ALA A 272 -9.98 -13.32 -21.93
C ALA A 272 -9.33 -13.01 -20.57
N LEU A 273 -8.14 -13.55 -20.31
CA LEU A 273 -7.36 -13.29 -19.10
C LEU A 273 -6.89 -11.83 -19.03
N GLU A 274 -6.48 -11.25 -20.14
CA GLU A 274 -6.09 -9.83 -20.22
C GLU A 274 -7.29 -8.92 -19.88
N ALA A 275 -8.47 -9.22 -20.41
CA ALA A 275 -9.71 -8.53 -20.08
C ALA A 275 -10.08 -8.67 -18.58
N ALA A 276 -9.69 -9.78 -17.95
CA ALA A 276 -9.84 -10.02 -16.50
C ALA A 276 -8.71 -9.41 -15.65
N GLY A 277 -7.76 -8.67 -16.26
CA GLY A 277 -6.65 -8.00 -15.56
C GLY A 277 -5.41 -8.86 -15.34
N ILE A 278 -5.29 -10.01 -15.98
CA ILE A 278 -4.12 -10.90 -15.90
C ILE A 278 -3.32 -10.77 -17.19
N HIS A 279 -2.27 -9.96 -17.15
CA HIS A 279 -1.47 -9.63 -18.35
C HIS A 279 -0.29 -10.57 -18.60
N HIS A 280 0.08 -11.41 -17.61
CA HIS A 280 1.20 -12.33 -17.73
C HIS A 280 0.74 -13.76 -17.49
N ALA A 281 0.28 -14.44 -18.54
CA ALA A 281 -0.19 -15.81 -18.48
C ALA A 281 0.74 -16.76 -19.25
N THR A 282 1.17 -17.84 -18.57
CA THR A 282 1.85 -18.99 -19.14
C THR A 282 0.90 -20.18 -19.13
N LEU A 283 0.59 -20.73 -20.30
CA LEU A 283 -0.34 -21.85 -20.45
C LEU A 283 0.43 -23.04 -21.00
N GLU A 284 0.33 -24.16 -20.31
CA GLU A 284 0.74 -25.46 -20.82
C GLU A 284 -0.49 -26.13 -21.43
N ILE A 285 -0.42 -26.40 -22.74
CA ILE A 285 -1.55 -27.00 -23.47
C ILE A 285 -1.32 -28.50 -23.58
N GLU A 286 -2.31 -29.26 -23.15
CA GLU A 286 -2.31 -30.72 -23.10
C GLU A 286 -3.44 -31.30 -23.97
N GLY A 287 -3.19 -32.47 -24.56
CA GLY A 287 -4.26 -33.25 -25.19
C GLY A 287 -4.88 -34.23 -24.19
N GLU A 288 -6.05 -34.78 -24.49
CA GLU A 288 -6.81 -35.74 -23.64
C GLU A 288 -6.00 -36.96 -23.15
N GLU A 289 -4.98 -37.39 -23.93
CA GLU A 289 -4.18 -38.57 -23.57
C GLU A 289 -3.07 -38.31 -22.56
N VAL A 290 -2.82 -37.03 -22.19
CA VAL A 290 -1.77 -36.66 -21.27
C VAL A 290 -2.28 -36.72 -19.84
N THR A 291 -1.82 -37.72 -19.09
CA THR A 291 -2.05 -37.75 -17.64
C THR A 291 -1.04 -36.87 -16.91
N CYS A 292 -1.53 -35.88 -16.16
CA CYS A 292 -0.70 -35.09 -15.31
C CYS A 292 0.04 -35.97 -14.30
N SER A 293 1.39 -35.90 -14.29
CA SER A 293 2.24 -36.74 -13.44
C SER A 293 2.64 -36.06 -12.11
N THR A 294 2.14 -34.86 -11.83
CA THR A 294 2.47 -34.10 -10.63
C THR A 294 1.49 -34.32 -9.50
N GLU A 295 2.01 -34.49 -8.28
CA GLU A 295 1.24 -34.76 -7.04
C GLU A 295 0.19 -33.68 -6.68
N CYS A 296 0.20 -32.52 -7.34
CA CYS A 296 -0.73 -31.43 -7.10
C CYS A 296 -2.08 -31.55 -7.84
N CYS A 297 -2.33 -32.66 -8.53
CA CYS A 297 -3.60 -32.90 -9.27
C CYS A 297 -4.69 -33.58 -8.43
N GLU A 298 -4.47 -33.83 -7.13
CA GLU A 298 -5.39 -34.60 -6.29
C GLU A 298 -6.36 -33.74 -5.44
N ASP A 299 -6.50 -32.42 -5.71
CA ASP A 299 -7.45 -31.55 -4.97
C ASP A 299 -8.65 -31.11 -5.83
#